data_98550fac01b7a2281ef474fb4db0fd9a
#
_entry.id   98550fac01b7a2281ef474fb4db0fd9a
#
_cell.length_a   1.000
_cell.length_b   1.000
_cell.length_c   1.000
_cell.angle_alpha   90.00
_cell.angle_beta   90.00
_cell.angle_gamma   90.00
#
_symmetry.space_group_name_H-M   'P 1'
#
loop_
_entity.id
_entity.type
_entity.pdbx_description
1 polymer ?
#
loop_
_entity_poly.entity_id
_entity_poly.type
_entity_poly.pdbx_seq_one_letter_code
_entity_poly.pdbx_strand_id
1 'polypeptide(L)'
;MKRFRIKVCGMTQVGNLLDVLALGVDAIGVISCVDSPRHVGPESVGGLFDAALWAAPQVERHWVVRGVEEGVLDAALADGLACTHVQLHGAYGAAAVRIVRSHGKAAVQVHPATGEPPIVLAGADRLLLDTPGSSGGGTGRAFDWSLLSDWPDPGVPLVLAGGLHPGMGTEAFEALPDEVQWLDLNSGVEAAPGVKRPDLIQDFINLFPS
;
A
#
# COMPACT_ATOMS: atom_id res chain seq x y z
N MET A 1 15.30 -10.48 14.66
CA MET A 1 13.88 -10.10 14.42
C MET A 1 13.72 -9.87 12.92
N LYS A 2 12.59 -10.25 12.30
CA LYS A 2 12.33 -10.04 10.88
C LYS A 2 12.20 -8.54 10.60
N ARG A 3 12.93 -8.00 9.62
CA ARG A 3 12.81 -6.60 9.24
C ARG A 3 11.77 -6.46 8.12
N PHE A 4 10.66 -5.80 8.41
CA PHE A 4 9.67 -5.43 7.41
C PHE A 4 10.03 -4.11 6.75
N ARG A 5 9.68 -3.97 5.47
CA ARG A 5 9.62 -2.68 4.80
C ARG A 5 8.31 -2.00 5.12
N ILE A 6 8.34 -0.70 5.32
CA ILE A 6 7.19 0.10 5.75
C ILE A 6 6.72 1.00 4.62
N LYS A 7 5.46 0.82 4.24
CA LYS A 7 4.74 1.73 3.35
C LYS A 7 3.74 2.56 4.15
N VAL A 8 3.61 3.85 3.81
CA VAL A 8 2.58 4.74 4.36
C VAL A 8 1.68 5.21 3.23
N CYS A 9 0.42 4.78 3.26
CA CYS A 9 -0.55 5.01 2.19
C CYS A 9 -1.53 6.14 2.51
N GLY A 10 -2.11 6.76 1.48
CA GLY A 10 -3.13 7.80 1.63
C GLY A 10 -2.55 9.18 1.93
N MET A 11 -1.41 9.52 1.34
CA MET A 11 -0.84 10.86 1.38
C MET A 11 -1.68 11.83 0.55
N THR A 12 -2.01 12.99 1.11
CA THR A 12 -2.87 14.02 0.46
C THR A 12 -2.25 15.41 0.44
N GLN A 13 -1.21 15.66 1.23
CA GLN A 13 -0.59 16.98 1.41
C GLN A 13 0.92 16.87 1.34
N VAL A 14 1.57 17.77 0.59
CA VAL A 14 3.03 17.77 0.39
C VAL A 14 3.78 17.94 1.72
N GLY A 15 3.37 18.87 2.60
CA GLY A 15 4.03 19.06 3.89
C GLY A 15 4.02 17.80 4.74
N ASN A 16 2.86 17.16 4.90
CA ASN A 16 2.73 15.91 5.66
C ASN A 16 3.47 14.74 5.00
N LEU A 17 3.53 14.71 3.66
CA LEU A 17 4.36 13.75 2.91
C LEU A 17 5.85 13.89 3.27
N LEU A 18 6.37 15.11 3.30
CA LEU A 18 7.77 15.35 3.64
C LEU A 18 8.10 14.96 5.09
N ASP A 19 7.18 15.21 6.04
CA ASP A 19 7.32 14.75 7.43
C ASP A 19 7.41 13.23 7.51
N VAL A 20 6.57 12.50 6.73
CA VAL A 20 6.58 11.03 6.67
C VAL A 20 7.87 10.50 6.05
N LEU A 21 8.33 11.11 4.96
CA LEU A 21 9.58 10.71 4.30
C LEU A 21 10.80 10.87 5.20
N ALA A 22 10.81 11.91 6.06
CA ALA A 22 11.89 12.14 7.02
C ALA A 22 12.05 11.01 8.06
N LEU A 23 11.03 10.17 8.26
CA LEU A 23 11.08 9.00 9.14
C LEU A 23 11.80 7.78 8.53
N GLY A 24 12.20 7.85 7.25
CA GLY A 24 12.90 6.76 6.58
C GLY A 24 12.00 5.59 6.16
N VAL A 25 10.73 5.85 5.85
CA VAL A 25 9.83 4.84 5.29
C VAL A 25 10.29 4.39 3.90
N ASP A 26 9.97 3.13 3.54
CA ASP A 26 10.42 2.54 2.27
C ASP A 26 9.51 2.90 1.09
N ALA A 27 8.24 3.22 1.36
CA ALA A 27 7.27 3.58 0.32
C ALA A 27 6.18 4.53 0.82
N ILE A 28 5.63 5.32 -0.11
CA ILE A 28 4.43 6.13 0.09
C ILE A 28 3.35 5.75 -0.92
N GLY A 29 2.08 6.00 -0.57
CA GLY A 29 0.94 5.79 -1.47
C GLY A 29 0.05 7.01 -1.59
N VAL A 30 -0.37 7.32 -2.83
CA VAL A 30 -1.38 8.34 -3.15
C VAL A 30 -2.59 7.64 -3.75
N ILE A 31 -3.78 7.93 -3.23
CA ILE A 31 -5.02 7.22 -3.57
C ILE A 31 -5.86 8.04 -4.55
N SER A 32 -6.06 7.51 -5.76
CA SER A 32 -7.00 8.03 -6.75
C SER A 32 -8.24 7.12 -6.82
N CYS A 33 -9.09 7.24 -5.80
CA CYS A 33 -10.36 6.53 -5.68
C CYS A 33 -11.39 7.50 -5.13
N VAL A 34 -12.40 7.85 -5.92
CA VAL A 34 -13.39 8.90 -5.60
C VAL A 34 -14.20 8.61 -4.33
N ASP A 35 -14.38 7.33 -3.99
CA ASP A 35 -15.09 6.92 -2.78
C ASP A 35 -14.21 6.95 -1.51
N SER A 36 -12.92 7.21 -1.67
CA SER A 36 -11.99 7.28 -0.55
C SER A 36 -11.99 8.68 0.09
N PRO A 37 -12.06 8.79 1.42
CA PRO A 37 -11.86 10.09 2.09
C PRO A 37 -10.42 10.62 1.94
N ARG A 38 -9.53 9.83 1.33
CA ARG A 38 -8.13 10.17 1.04
C ARG A 38 -7.90 10.34 -0.46
N HIS A 39 -8.99 10.56 -1.21
CA HIS A 39 -8.91 10.76 -2.65
C HIS A 39 -8.07 11.99 -3.00
N VAL A 40 -7.15 11.79 -3.96
CA VAL A 40 -6.38 12.87 -4.59
C VAL A 40 -6.74 12.87 -6.07
N GLY A 41 -7.22 14.00 -6.57
CA GLY A 41 -7.56 14.19 -7.97
C GLY A 41 -6.33 14.17 -8.88
N PRO A 42 -6.52 13.89 -10.17
CA PRO A 42 -5.42 13.73 -11.14
C PRO A 42 -4.49 14.95 -11.20
N GLU A 43 -5.03 16.17 -11.00
CA GLU A 43 -4.26 17.42 -11.01
C GLU A 43 -3.26 17.54 -9.87
N SER A 44 -3.46 16.80 -8.77
CA SER A 44 -2.63 16.91 -7.56
C SER A 44 -1.70 15.70 -7.35
N VAL A 45 -2.01 14.56 -7.97
CA VAL A 45 -1.22 13.32 -7.84
C VAL A 45 0.22 13.52 -8.29
N GLY A 46 0.42 14.18 -9.44
CA GLY A 46 1.75 14.45 -9.99
C GLY A 46 2.62 15.25 -9.02
N GLY A 47 2.08 16.33 -8.46
CA GLY A 47 2.82 17.18 -7.53
C GLY A 47 3.26 16.47 -6.24
N LEU A 48 2.47 15.51 -5.73
CA LEU A 48 2.87 14.69 -4.58
C LEU A 48 4.02 13.74 -4.94
N PHE A 49 3.97 13.10 -6.11
CA PHE A 49 5.05 12.20 -6.54
C PHE A 49 6.33 12.96 -6.90
N ASP A 50 6.22 14.15 -7.50
CA ASP A 50 7.37 14.99 -7.78
C ASP A 50 8.06 15.45 -6.49
N ALA A 51 7.28 15.86 -5.49
CA ALA A 51 7.80 16.22 -4.17
C ALA A 51 8.51 15.03 -3.50
N ALA A 52 7.93 13.83 -3.59
CA ALA A 52 8.55 12.62 -3.04
C ALA A 52 9.82 12.23 -3.81
N LEU A 53 9.82 12.33 -5.13
CA LEU A 53 10.99 12.07 -5.98
C LEU A 53 12.14 13.01 -5.66
N TRP A 54 11.83 14.30 -5.44
CA TRP A 54 12.83 15.30 -5.10
C TRP A 54 13.43 15.09 -3.70
N ALA A 55 12.57 14.81 -2.70
CA ALA A 55 12.99 14.70 -1.30
C ALA A 55 13.66 13.35 -0.98
N ALA A 56 13.20 12.25 -1.60
CA ALA A 56 13.64 10.88 -1.31
C ALA A 56 13.54 10.01 -2.57
N PRO A 57 14.44 10.15 -3.56
CA PRO A 57 14.37 9.47 -4.86
C PRO A 57 14.36 7.94 -4.76
N GLN A 58 14.91 7.38 -3.68
CA GLN A 58 14.95 5.94 -3.41
C GLN A 58 13.65 5.36 -2.89
N VAL A 59 12.72 6.21 -2.38
CA VAL A 59 11.44 5.77 -1.81
C VAL A 59 10.48 5.37 -2.93
N GLU A 60 9.83 4.23 -2.77
CA GLU A 60 8.82 3.78 -3.72
C GLU A 60 7.57 4.68 -3.65
N ARG A 61 7.03 5.03 -4.80
CA ARG A 61 5.85 5.89 -4.97
C ARG A 61 4.73 5.07 -5.60
N HIS A 62 3.73 4.73 -4.78
CA HIS A 62 2.62 3.88 -5.18
C HIS A 62 1.40 4.72 -5.57
N TRP A 63 0.98 4.63 -6.83
CA TRP A 63 -0.30 5.15 -7.27
C TRP A 63 -1.38 4.10 -7.01
N VAL A 64 -2.30 4.39 -6.10
CA VAL A 64 -3.38 3.47 -5.73
C VAL A 64 -4.64 3.83 -6.52
N VAL A 65 -5.07 2.92 -7.38
CA VAL A 65 -6.22 3.11 -8.28
C VAL A 65 -7.32 2.10 -7.99
N ARG A 66 -8.58 2.56 -8.07
CA ARG A 66 -9.77 1.72 -7.95
C ARG A 66 -10.83 2.20 -8.94
N GLY A 67 -11.33 1.28 -9.76
CA GLY A 67 -12.38 1.61 -10.74
C GLY A 67 -11.94 2.53 -11.87
N VAL A 68 -10.64 2.71 -12.07
CA VAL A 68 -10.06 3.45 -13.20
C VAL A 68 -10.06 2.54 -14.43
N GLU A 69 -10.59 3.01 -15.53
CA GLU A 69 -10.58 2.27 -16.80
C GLU A 69 -9.16 2.09 -17.34
N GLU A 70 -8.90 0.97 -18.00
CA GLU A 70 -7.56 0.62 -18.53
C GLU A 70 -7.01 1.69 -19.47
N GLY A 71 -7.84 2.31 -20.32
CA GLY A 71 -7.42 3.39 -21.22
C GLY A 71 -7.00 4.67 -20.48
N VAL A 72 -7.67 4.99 -19.36
CA VAL A 72 -7.31 6.14 -18.50
C VAL A 72 -6.03 5.84 -17.74
N LEU A 73 -5.86 4.61 -17.25
CA LEU A 73 -4.64 4.14 -16.61
C LEU A 73 -3.45 4.25 -17.55
N ASP A 74 -3.60 3.77 -18.80
CA ASP A 74 -2.56 3.80 -19.84
C ASP A 74 -2.14 5.24 -20.16
N ALA A 75 -3.12 6.13 -20.39
CA ALA A 75 -2.86 7.53 -20.69
C ALA A 75 -2.12 8.26 -19.56
N ALA A 76 -2.56 8.08 -18.31
CA ALA A 76 -1.90 8.72 -17.16
C ALA A 76 -0.45 8.26 -16.97
N LEU A 77 -0.14 7.01 -17.27
CA LEU A 77 1.22 6.48 -17.22
C LEU A 77 2.07 6.96 -18.39
N ALA A 78 1.47 7.08 -19.60
CA ALA A 78 2.12 7.63 -20.79
C ALA A 78 2.51 9.10 -20.61
N ASP A 79 1.73 9.88 -19.86
CA ASP A 79 2.01 11.28 -19.52
C ASP A 79 3.18 11.44 -18.52
N GLY A 80 3.81 10.34 -18.11
CA GLY A 80 5.06 10.37 -17.33
C GLY A 80 4.86 10.54 -15.83
N LEU A 81 3.72 10.10 -15.27
CA LEU A 81 3.50 10.13 -13.83
C LEU A 81 4.67 9.51 -13.06
N ALA A 82 5.25 10.26 -12.12
CA ALA A 82 6.47 9.89 -11.40
C ALA A 82 6.27 8.79 -10.32
N CYS A 83 5.25 7.93 -10.48
CA CYS A 83 5.09 6.73 -9.65
C CYS A 83 6.11 5.66 -10.04
N THR A 84 6.45 4.78 -9.13
CA THR A 84 7.26 3.57 -9.35
C THR A 84 6.41 2.32 -9.42
N HIS A 85 5.29 2.33 -8.71
CA HIS A 85 4.35 1.21 -8.57
C HIS A 85 2.92 1.68 -8.82
N VAL A 86 2.09 0.80 -9.37
CA VAL A 86 0.64 0.99 -9.44
C VAL A 86 -0.03 -0.11 -8.63
N GLN A 87 -0.80 0.28 -7.62
CA GLN A 87 -1.58 -0.61 -6.78
C GLN A 87 -2.99 -0.71 -7.33
N LEU A 88 -3.30 -1.87 -7.91
CA LEU A 88 -4.55 -2.18 -8.59
C LEU A 88 -5.58 -2.69 -7.57
N HIS A 89 -6.43 -1.81 -7.04
CA HIS A 89 -7.40 -2.12 -6.01
C HIS A 89 -8.78 -2.41 -6.62
N GLY A 90 -9.27 -3.64 -6.50
CA GLY A 90 -10.57 -4.06 -7.01
C GLY A 90 -10.46 -5.04 -8.19
N ALA A 91 -11.46 -5.04 -9.06
CA ALA A 91 -11.62 -6.05 -10.12
C ALA A 91 -10.74 -5.77 -11.36
N TYR A 92 -9.43 -5.66 -11.18
CA TYR A 92 -8.50 -5.60 -12.29
C TYR A 92 -8.04 -6.99 -12.72
N GLY A 93 -7.85 -7.17 -14.03
CA GLY A 93 -7.34 -8.39 -14.64
C GLY A 93 -5.88 -8.26 -15.09
N ALA A 94 -5.38 -9.33 -15.73
CA ALA A 94 -4.03 -9.37 -16.28
C ALA A 94 -3.76 -8.27 -17.36
N ALA A 95 -4.80 -7.71 -17.97
CA ALA A 95 -4.64 -6.61 -18.93
C ALA A 95 -4.12 -5.35 -18.23
N ALA A 96 -4.69 -4.95 -17.09
CA ALA A 96 -4.21 -3.82 -16.31
C ALA A 96 -2.76 -4.02 -15.83
N VAL A 97 -2.39 -5.24 -15.40
CA VAL A 97 -1.00 -5.58 -15.04
C VAL A 97 -0.06 -5.36 -16.23
N ARG A 98 -0.45 -5.82 -17.44
CA ARG A 98 0.38 -5.61 -18.65
C ARG A 98 0.55 -4.13 -18.99
N ILE A 99 -0.51 -3.32 -18.86
CA ILE A 99 -0.44 -1.87 -19.07
C ILE A 99 0.59 -1.25 -18.12
N VAL A 100 0.46 -1.51 -16.83
CA VAL A 100 1.40 -0.98 -15.82
C VAL A 100 2.85 -1.33 -16.17
N ARG A 101 3.10 -2.59 -16.52
CA ARG A 101 4.44 -3.07 -16.84
C ARG A 101 4.98 -2.53 -18.16
N SER A 102 4.15 -2.28 -19.17
CA SER A 102 4.59 -1.68 -20.44
C SER A 102 5.14 -0.28 -20.28
N HIS A 103 4.73 0.44 -19.20
CA HIS A 103 5.30 1.74 -18.81
C HIS A 103 6.50 1.62 -17.84
N GLY A 104 7.06 0.43 -17.65
CA GLY A 104 8.21 0.21 -16.77
C GLY A 104 7.90 0.38 -15.28
N LYS A 105 6.62 0.29 -14.88
CA LYS A 105 6.19 0.37 -13.48
C LYS A 105 5.93 -1.03 -12.93
N ALA A 106 6.08 -1.19 -11.62
CA ALA A 106 5.71 -2.43 -10.94
C ALA A 106 4.20 -2.47 -10.62
N ALA A 107 3.59 -3.64 -10.79
CA ALA A 107 2.17 -3.85 -10.53
C ALA A 107 1.96 -4.54 -9.18
N VAL A 108 1.19 -3.91 -8.30
CA VAL A 108 0.78 -4.48 -7.01
C VAL A 108 -0.69 -4.87 -7.10
N GLN A 109 -0.96 -6.16 -7.09
CA GLN A 109 -2.33 -6.68 -7.03
C GLN A 109 -2.86 -6.54 -5.60
N VAL A 110 -4.09 -6.06 -5.45
CA VAL A 110 -4.78 -6.03 -4.15
C VAL A 110 -5.81 -7.15 -4.09
N HIS A 111 -5.82 -7.86 -2.98
CA HIS A 111 -6.81 -8.88 -2.69
C HIS A 111 -7.39 -8.67 -1.28
N PRO A 112 -8.71 -8.73 -1.09
CA PRO A 112 -9.28 -8.71 0.25
C PRO A 112 -8.88 -9.97 1.01
N ALA A 113 -8.40 -9.82 2.24
CA ALA A 113 -8.02 -10.95 3.09
C ALA A 113 -9.29 -11.67 3.59
N THR A 114 -9.74 -12.68 2.86
CA THR A 114 -11.01 -13.40 3.07
C THR A 114 -10.86 -14.83 3.56
N GLY A 115 -9.65 -15.28 3.89
CA GLY A 115 -9.39 -16.63 4.39
C GLY A 115 -9.02 -17.66 3.31
N GLU A 116 -9.24 -17.35 2.02
CA GLU A 116 -8.80 -18.21 0.92
C GLU A 116 -7.59 -17.58 0.21
N PRO A 117 -6.60 -18.39 -0.22
CA PRO A 117 -5.45 -17.89 -0.94
C PRO A 117 -5.89 -17.31 -2.31
N PRO A 118 -5.45 -16.09 -2.64
CA PRO A 118 -5.77 -15.47 -3.92
C PRO A 118 -5.01 -16.10 -5.08
N ILE A 119 -5.60 -16.02 -6.26
CA ILE A 119 -4.88 -16.28 -7.51
C ILE A 119 -4.07 -15.02 -7.87
N VAL A 120 -2.76 -15.17 -7.95
CA VAL A 120 -1.88 -14.08 -8.35
C VAL A 120 -1.98 -13.86 -9.87
N LEU A 121 -2.25 -12.64 -10.28
CA LEU A 121 -2.31 -12.26 -11.69
C LEU A 121 -0.94 -12.36 -12.34
N ALA A 122 -0.90 -12.94 -13.53
CA ALA A 122 0.35 -13.07 -14.28
C ALA A 122 1.04 -11.72 -14.50
N GLY A 123 2.28 -11.61 -14.02
CA GLY A 123 3.10 -10.40 -14.10
C GLY A 123 2.91 -9.40 -12.95
N ALA A 124 2.07 -9.69 -11.94
CA ALA A 124 2.07 -8.91 -10.72
C ALA A 124 3.42 -9.07 -9.99
N ASP A 125 3.94 -7.98 -9.47
CA ASP A 125 5.24 -7.95 -8.77
C ASP A 125 5.08 -8.14 -7.26
N ARG A 126 3.90 -7.84 -6.72
CA ARG A 126 3.52 -8.02 -5.31
C ARG A 126 2.03 -8.28 -5.17
N LEU A 127 1.68 -8.95 -4.09
CA LEU A 127 0.31 -9.16 -3.66
C LEU A 127 0.07 -8.43 -2.34
N LEU A 128 -0.84 -7.47 -2.33
CA LEU A 128 -1.28 -6.79 -1.12
C LEU A 128 -2.57 -7.43 -0.60
N LEU A 129 -2.53 -7.87 0.63
CA LEU A 129 -3.69 -8.41 1.36
C LEU A 129 -4.29 -7.27 2.20
N ASP A 130 -5.45 -6.79 1.78
CA ASP A 130 -6.17 -5.74 2.50
C ASP A 130 -7.17 -6.39 3.45
N THR A 131 -6.89 -6.28 4.74
CA THR A 131 -7.81 -6.72 5.77
C THR A 131 -8.98 -5.74 5.85
N PRO A 132 -10.23 -6.16 5.61
CA PRO A 132 -11.38 -5.28 5.69
C PRO A 132 -11.43 -4.60 7.06
N GLY A 133 -11.31 -3.27 7.06
CA GLY A 133 -11.34 -2.47 8.28
C GLY A 133 -12.69 -2.58 9.00
N SER A 134 -12.69 -2.39 10.31
CA SER A 134 -13.88 -2.39 11.17
C SER A 134 -14.95 -1.34 10.78
N SER A 135 -14.64 -0.40 9.89
CA SER A 135 -15.57 0.60 9.36
C SER A 135 -16.49 0.10 8.24
N GLY A 136 -16.28 -1.11 7.75
CA GLY A 136 -17.10 -1.78 6.71
C GLY A 136 -18.03 -2.85 7.24
N GLY A 137 -18.65 -2.65 8.38
CA GLY A 137 -19.80 -3.38 8.91
C GLY A 137 -19.66 -4.89 9.08
N GLY A 138 -19.52 -5.37 10.31
CA GLY A 138 -20.19 -6.62 10.62
C GLY A 138 -19.54 -7.59 11.59
N THR A 139 -18.25 -7.73 11.77
CA THR A 139 -17.75 -8.76 12.71
C THR A 139 -16.66 -8.30 13.69
N GLY A 140 -16.07 -7.12 13.51
CA GLY A 140 -15.03 -6.60 14.43
C GLY A 140 -13.79 -7.49 14.57
N ARG A 141 -13.63 -8.52 13.74
CA ARG A 141 -12.45 -9.37 13.73
C ARG A 141 -11.51 -8.91 12.65
N ALA A 142 -10.28 -8.56 13.04
CA ALA A 142 -9.15 -8.50 12.12
C ALA A 142 -8.98 -9.88 11.45
N PHE A 143 -8.52 -9.89 10.21
CA PHE A 143 -8.14 -11.15 9.55
C PHE A 143 -7.12 -11.88 10.43
N ASP A 144 -7.32 -13.16 10.61
CA ASP A 144 -6.40 -14.01 11.36
C ASP A 144 -5.18 -14.30 10.48
N TRP A 145 -4.09 -13.57 10.73
CA TRP A 145 -2.84 -13.70 9.96
C TRP A 145 -2.18 -15.07 10.11
N SER A 146 -2.54 -15.87 11.14
CA SER A 146 -2.02 -17.22 11.27
C SER A 146 -2.41 -18.13 10.10
N LEU A 147 -3.53 -17.83 9.43
CA LEU A 147 -3.98 -18.55 8.25
C LEU A 147 -3.02 -18.43 7.05
N LEU A 148 -2.20 -17.39 7.02
CA LEU A 148 -1.21 -17.20 5.94
C LEU A 148 -0.15 -18.30 5.92
N SER A 149 0.12 -18.94 7.05
CA SER A 149 1.09 -20.05 7.14
C SER A 149 0.62 -21.30 6.41
N ASP A 150 -0.70 -21.45 6.21
CA ASP A 150 -1.31 -22.59 5.52
C ASP A 150 -1.49 -22.32 4.01
N TRP A 151 -1.19 -21.10 3.55
CA TRP A 151 -1.34 -20.75 2.15
C TRP A 151 -0.15 -21.25 1.32
N PRO A 152 -0.39 -21.65 0.06
CA PRO A 152 0.71 -21.94 -0.85
C PRO A 152 1.52 -20.66 -1.10
N ASP A 153 2.82 -20.83 -1.35
CA ASP A 153 3.69 -19.73 -1.75
C ASP A 153 3.09 -19.00 -2.97
N PRO A 154 2.77 -17.71 -2.85
CA PRO A 154 2.19 -16.95 -3.96
C PRO A 154 3.21 -16.68 -5.10
N GLY A 155 4.49 -16.95 -4.90
CA GLY A 155 5.57 -16.68 -5.84
C GLY A 155 5.92 -15.20 -5.98
N VAL A 156 5.33 -14.34 -5.16
CA VAL A 156 5.60 -12.89 -5.10
C VAL A 156 5.57 -12.41 -3.65
N PRO A 157 6.31 -11.34 -3.29
CA PRO A 157 6.25 -10.77 -1.95
C PRO A 157 4.84 -10.36 -1.54
N LEU A 158 4.48 -10.66 -0.29
CA LEU A 158 3.24 -10.22 0.33
C LEU A 158 3.41 -8.87 1.03
N VAL A 159 2.37 -8.05 0.90
CA VAL A 159 2.18 -6.79 1.64
C VAL A 159 0.94 -6.96 2.51
N LEU A 160 1.08 -6.80 3.83
CA LEU A 160 -0.08 -6.76 4.71
C LEU A 160 -0.59 -5.33 4.88
N ALA A 161 -1.89 -5.16 4.74
CA ALA A 161 -2.62 -3.92 4.96
C ALA A 161 -3.87 -4.15 5.82
N GLY A 162 -4.48 -3.05 6.26
CA GLY A 162 -5.72 -3.06 7.02
C GLY A 162 -5.51 -3.13 8.54
N GLY A 163 -5.86 -2.04 9.23
CA GLY A 163 -5.89 -1.98 10.68
C GLY A 163 -4.53 -1.93 11.41
N LEU A 164 -3.41 -1.86 10.70
CA LEU A 164 -2.07 -1.78 11.31
C LEU A 164 -1.90 -0.47 12.09
N HIS A 165 -1.45 -0.58 13.34
CA HIS A 165 -1.20 0.56 14.23
C HIS A 165 -0.17 0.20 15.32
N PRO A 166 0.53 1.17 15.94
CA PRO A 166 1.62 0.91 16.88
C PRO A 166 1.19 0.17 18.16
N GLY A 167 -0.09 0.20 18.51
CA GLY A 167 -0.61 -0.52 19.68
C GLY A 167 -0.78 -2.03 19.50
N MET A 168 -0.44 -2.60 18.35
CA MET A 168 -0.58 -4.06 18.11
C MET A 168 0.45 -4.90 18.85
N GLY A 169 1.60 -4.32 19.22
CA GLY A 169 2.72 -5.06 19.77
C GLY A 169 3.47 -5.90 18.72
N THR A 170 4.63 -6.44 19.11
CA THR A 170 5.50 -7.24 18.21
C THR A 170 4.97 -8.64 17.98
N GLU A 171 4.24 -9.20 18.94
CA GLU A 171 3.73 -10.58 18.94
C GLU A 171 2.80 -10.83 17.74
N ALA A 172 2.09 -9.78 17.30
CA ALA A 172 1.21 -9.86 16.14
C ALA A 172 1.95 -10.19 14.82
N PHE A 173 3.26 -9.92 14.77
CA PHE A 173 4.08 -10.05 13.56
C PHE A 173 5.06 -11.23 13.61
N GLU A 174 5.25 -11.87 14.78
CA GLU A 174 6.24 -12.95 14.97
C GLU A 174 5.88 -14.21 14.19
N ALA A 175 4.59 -14.51 14.05
CA ALA A 175 4.08 -15.70 13.37
C ALA A 175 3.89 -15.52 11.86
N LEU A 176 4.20 -14.33 11.30
CA LEU A 176 4.02 -14.08 9.88
C LEU A 176 5.02 -14.89 9.03
N PRO A 177 4.56 -15.50 7.91
CA PRO A 177 5.44 -16.23 7.00
C PRO A 177 6.47 -15.30 6.33
N ASP A 178 7.54 -15.88 5.78
CA ASP A 178 8.67 -15.13 5.21
C ASP A 178 8.31 -14.37 3.93
N GLU A 179 7.28 -14.77 3.26
CA GLU A 179 6.69 -14.11 2.09
C GLU A 179 6.14 -12.72 2.44
N VAL A 180 5.73 -12.49 3.69
CA VAL A 180 5.33 -11.17 4.17
C VAL A 180 6.57 -10.33 4.38
N GLN A 181 6.81 -9.40 3.45
CA GLN A 181 7.98 -8.53 3.46
C GLN A 181 7.63 -7.06 3.72
N TRP A 182 6.36 -6.69 3.58
CA TRP A 182 5.90 -5.31 3.66
C TRP A 182 4.70 -5.15 4.58
N LEU A 183 4.67 -4.02 5.29
CA LEU A 183 3.53 -3.57 6.07
C LEU A 183 3.04 -2.21 5.55
N ASP A 184 1.75 -2.11 5.21
CA ASP A 184 1.14 -0.91 4.63
C ASP A 184 0.26 -0.19 5.66
N LEU A 185 0.75 0.91 6.20
CA LEU A 185 0.08 1.75 7.18
C LEU A 185 -0.85 2.75 6.49
N ASN A 186 -2.04 2.94 7.03
CA ASN A 186 -2.97 3.97 6.55
C ASN A 186 -3.71 4.63 7.74
N SER A 187 -4.96 4.23 8.00
CA SER A 187 -5.82 4.87 9.03
C SER A 187 -5.30 4.74 10.46
N GLY A 188 -4.56 3.67 10.78
CA GLY A 188 -4.03 3.42 12.12
C GLY A 188 -2.94 4.40 12.57
N VAL A 189 -2.46 5.25 11.67
CA VAL A 189 -1.43 6.28 11.92
C VAL A 189 -1.88 7.68 11.49
N GLU A 190 -3.18 7.95 11.53
CA GLU A 190 -3.76 9.25 11.13
C GLU A 190 -4.32 10.05 12.30
N ALA A 191 -4.27 11.37 12.16
CA ALA A 191 -5.04 12.32 12.98
C ALA A 191 -6.44 12.54 12.40
N ALA A 192 -6.54 12.55 11.07
CA ALA A 192 -7.76 12.62 10.27
C ALA A 192 -7.50 11.97 8.91
N PRO A 193 -8.51 11.55 8.15
CA PRO A 193 -8.30 10.96 6.83
C PRO A 193 -7.36 11.78 5.95
N GLY A 194 -6.24 11.18 5.52
CA GLY A 194 -5.22 11.82 4.71
C GLY A 194 -4.20 12.68 5.45
N VAL A 195 -4.28 12.79 6.78
CA VAL A 195 -3.32 13.53 7.62
C VAL A 195 -2.63 12.55 8.56
N LYS A 196 -1.40 12.19 8.22
CA LYS A 196 -0.60 11.24 8.99
C LYS A 196 0.00 11.90 10.23
N ARG A 197 0.13 11.09 11.29
CA ARG A 197 0.83 11.42 12.52
C ARG A 197 2.23 10.82 12.52
N PRO A 198 3.28 11.63 12.33
CA PRO A 198 4.66 11.14 12.28
C PRO A 198 5.08 10.38 13.56
N ASP A 199 4.60 10.79 14.72
CA ASP A 199 4.87 10.12 16.00
C ASP A 199 4.32 8.68 16.02
N LEU A 200 3.09 8.45 15.56
CA LEU A 200 2.53 7.09 15.48
C LEU A 200 3.26 6.22 14.46
N ILE A 201 3.73 6.80 13.34
CA ILE A 201 4.54 6.07 12.36
C ILE A 201 5.88 5.70 12.97
N GLN A 202 6.53 6.62 13.67
CA GLN A 202 7.80 6.35 14.36
C GLN A 202 7.64 5.26 15.42
N ASP A 203 6.57 5.31 16.23
CA ASP A 203 6.25 4.29 17.22
C ASP A 203 6.07 2.91 16.56
N PHE A 204 5.41 2.85 15.38
CA PHE A 204 5.27 1.60 14.65
C PHE A 204 6.60 1.08 14.10
N ILE A 205 7.44 1.95 13.53
CA ILE A 205 8.78 1.59 13.06
C ILE A 205 9.64 1.03 14.21
N ASN A 206 9.53 1.61 15.39
CA ASN A 206 10.27 1.19 16.59
C ASN A 206 9.89 -0.21 17.11
N LEU A 207 8.76 -0.78 16.65
CA LEU A 207 8.42 -2.20 16.94
C LEU A 207 9.43 -3.17 16.29
N PHE A 208 10.15 -2.75 15.25
CA PHE A 208 11.08 -3.58 14.48
C PHE A 208 12.49 -2.99 14.48
N PRO A 209 13.18 -2.98 15.64
CA PRO A 209 14.54 -2.43 15.74
C PRO A 209 15.51 -3.17 14.81
N SER A 210 16.45 -2.41 14.24
CA SER A 210 17.48 -2.84 13.27
C SER A 210 18.46 -3.86 13.88
#